data_99759006162f2066c00ed5da1204b071
#
_entry.id   99759006162f2066c00ed5da1204b071
#
_cell.length_a   1.000
_cell.length_b   1.000
_cell.length_c   1.000
_cell.angle_alpha   90.00
_cell.angle_beta   90.00
_cell.angle_gamma   90.00
#
_symmetry.space_group_name_H-M   'P 1'
#
loop_
_entity.id
_entity.type
_entity.pdbx_description
1 polymer ?
#
loop_
_entity_poly.entity_id
_entity_poly.type
_entity_poly.pdbx_seq_one_letter_code
_entity_poly.pdbx_strand_id
1 'polypeptide(L)'
;TGTIFSILPVPEGKSDEDPITEQDFMQPGRNQVAAGYVMYGPSTILALSTGKGVKFYTLDKTHGSFLLTQENVTIEEETQEFAINASNQHKWSLPMQRYISDILDGKGGIRGKNFNMRWVACMVGDVHRILCRGGIFTYPAHTDKPEKPFKLRLLYEANPMGMLIEQAGGLVSTGYENILDIKPTELHQRVPVILGSKQEVLTCLDYHNS
;
A
#
# COMPACT_ATOMS: atom_id res chain seq x y z
N THR A 1 7.35 6.72 -11.70
CA THR A 1 6.45 7.83 -11.34
C THR A 1 5.03 7.47 -11.73
N GLY A 2 4.05 7.87 -10.94
CA GLY A 2 2.65 7.57 -11.21
C GLY A 2 1.71 8.57 -10.52
N THR A 3 0.44 8.45 -10.83
CA THR A 3 -0.65 9.14 -10.15
C THR A 3 -1.40 8.14 -9.29
N ILE A 4 -1.73 8.49 -8.06
CA ILE A 4 -2.56 7.69 -7.14
C ILE A 4 -3.85 8.46 -6.93
N PHE A 5 -4.99 7.78 -6.90
CA PHE A 5 -6.28 8.38 -6.64
C PHE A 5 -7.15 7.51 -5.74
N SER A 6 -8.02 8.18 -4.99
CA SER A 6 -9.05 7.61 -4.12
C SER A 6 -10.37 8.35 -4.41
N ILE A 7 -11.46 7.62 -4.54
CA ILE A 7 -12.79 8.18 -4.72
C ILE A 7 -13.62 7.79 -3.51
N LEU A 8 -14.12 8.79 -2.81
CA LEU A 8 -14.99 8.64 -1.64
C LEU A 8 -16.42 9.04 -2.01
N PRO A 9 -17.44 8.47 -1.35
CA PRO A 9 -18.82 8.89 -1.55
C PRO A 9 -19.03 10.29 -0.97
N VAL A 10 -20.00 11.00 -1.51
CA VAL A 10 -20.52 12.22 -0.89
C VAL A 10 -21.12 11.85 0.47
N PRO A 11 -20.81 12.59 1.57
CA PRO A 11 -21.37 12.31 2.88
C PRO A 11 -22.91 12.36 2.91
N GLU A 12 -23.52 11.54 3.78
CA GLU A 12 -24.95 11.56 3.98
C GLU A 12 -25.47 12.97 4.32
N GLY A 13 -26.60 13.35 3.71
CA GLY A 13 -27.25 14.65 3.93
C GLY A 13 -26.68 15.79 3.10
N LYS A 14 -25.69 15.52 2.24
CA LYS A 14 -25.13 16.50 1.31
C LYS A 14 -25.64 16.23 -0.11
N SER A 15 -26.00 17.28 -0.84
CA SER A 15 -26.41 17.20 -2.24
C SER A 15 -25.22 17.44 -3.19
N ASP A 16 -25.37 17.13 -4.48
CA ASP A 16 -24.37 17.39 -5.51
C ASP A 16 -24.12 18.90 -5.74
N GLU A 17 -25.03 19.76 -5.26
CA GLU A 17 -24.91 21.23 -5.36
C GLU A 17 -24.17 21.85 -4.16
N ASP A 18 -23.98 21.09 -3.07
CA ASP A 18 -23.30 21.58 -1.89
C ASP A 18 -21.78 21.66 -2.11
N PRO A 19 -21.11 22.72 -1.62
CA PRO A 19 -19.66 22.85 -1.79
C PRO A 19 -18.91 21.71 -1.05
N ILE A 20 -17.94 21.11 -1.72
CA ILE A 20 -17.05 20.12 -1.14
C ILE A 20 -16.03 20.81 -0.25
N THR A 21 -15.83 20.31 0.95
CA THR A 21 -14.92 20.81 1.97
C THR A 21 -13.89 19.73 2.37
N GLU A 22 -12.84 20.11 3.09
CA GLU A 22 -11.89 19.13 3.64
C GLU A 22 -12.55 18.06 4.52
N GLN A 23 -13.59 18.47 5.27
CA GLN A 23 -14.31 17.55 6.16
C GLN A 23 -14.97 16.39 5.41
N ASP A 24 -15.35 16.59 4.17
CA ASP A 24 -15.98 15.56 3.35
C ASP A 24 -15.01 14.41 2.98
N PHE A 25 -13.71 14.69 3.03
CA PHE A 25 -12.65 13.70 2.83
C PHE A 25 -12.23 12.97 4.11
N MET A 26 -12.70 13.41 5.30
CA MET A 26 -12.34 12.79 6.59
C MET A 26 -13.08 11.46 6.81
N GLN A 27 -12.99 10.56 5.84
CA GLN A 27 -13.64 9.25 5.84
C GLN A 27 -12.58 8.13 5.91
N PRO A 28 -12.88 7.01 6.60
CA PRO A 28 -12.02 5.83 6.60
C PRO A 28 -11.81 5.29 5.19
N GLY A 29 -10.69 4.64 4.95
CA GLY A 29 -10.38 3.99 3.68
C GLY A 29 -11.39 2.94 3.25
N ARG A 30 -12.14 2.34 4.19
CA ARG A 30 -13.26 1.42 3.93
C ARG A 30 -14.40 2.04 3.13
N ASN A 31 -14.56 3.37 3.22
CA ASN A 31 -15.60 4.08 2.48
C ASN A 31 -15.26 4.33 1.00
N GLN A 32 -14.04 4.03 0.55
CA GLN A 32 -13.66 4.20 -0.84
C GLN A 32 -14.60 3.43 -1.77
N VAL A 33 -15.21 4.12 -2.73
CA VAL A 33 -16.02 3.51 -3.79
C VAL A 33 -15.17 3.07 -4.97
N ALA A 34 -14.01 3.70 -5.15
CA ALA A 34 -12.98 3.28 -6.10
C ALA A 34 -11.62 3.79 -5.66
N ALA A 35 -10.59 3.04 -6.01
CA ALA A 35 -9.20 3.44 -5.84
C ALA A 35 -8.34 2.90 -6.96
N GLY A 36 -7.25 3.59 -7.25
CA GLY A 36 -6.34 3.17 -8.29
C GLY A 36 -5.06 3.97 -8.37
N TYR A 37 -4.24 3.55 -9.29
CA TYR A 37 -3.07 4.32 -9.72
C TYR A 37 -2.87 4.21 -11.22
N VAL A 38 -2.23 5.22 -11.79
CA VAL A 38 -1.66 5.15 -13.14
C VAL A 38 -0.15 5.14 -13.01
N MET A 39 0.50 4.12 -13.55
CA MET A 39 1.95 4.00 -13.62
C MET A 39 2.44 4.44 -15.00
N TYR A 40 3.31 5.44 -15.04
CA TYR A 40 3.90 5.96 -16.27
C TYR A 40 5.23 5.29 -16.54
N GLY A 41 5.39 4.76 -17.76
CA GLY A 41 6.58 4.06 -18.21
C GLY A 41 6.54 3.77 -19.71
N PRO A 42 7.32 2.82 -20.21
CA PRO A 42 7.22 2.33 -21.59
C PRO A 42 5.79 1.93 -21.94
N SER A 43 5.11 1.25 -21.01
CA SER A 43 3.66 1.08 -20.99
C SER A 43 3.05 1.93 -19.89
N THR A 44 1.94 2.60 -20.19
CA THR A 44 1.14 3.29 -19.17
C THR A 44 0.05 2.36 -18.70
N ILE A 45 0.08 2.00 -17.41
CA ILE A 45 -0.82 1.01 -16.83
C ILE A 45 -1.69 1.69 -15.76
N LEU A 46 -2.99 1.49 -15.86
CA LEU A 46 -3.98 1.83 -14.84
C LEU A 46 -4.33 0.56 -14.05
N ALA A 47 -4.10 0.58 -12.73
CA ALA A 47 -4.70 -0.38 -11.81
C ALA A 47 -5.93 0.25 -11.17
N LEU A 48 -7.04 -0.45 -11.17
CA LEU A 48 -8.33 0.05 -10.70
C LEU A 48 -9.07 -1.02 -9.90
N SER A 49 -9.63 -0.63 -8.76
CA SER A 49 -10.66 -1.37 -8.04
C SER A 49 -11.88 -0.49 -7.80
N THR A 50 -13.05 -1.10 -7.96
CA THR A 50 -14.35 -0.53 -7.58
C THR A 50 -15.02 -1.38 -6.50
N GLY A 51 -14.22 -2.05 -5.65
CA GLY A 51 -14.68 -2.95 -4.59
C GLY A 51 -15.02 -4.38 -5.05
N LYS A 52 -14.69 -4.74 -6.29
CA LYS A 52 -14.95 -6.07 -6.88
C LYS A 52 -13.67 -6.65 -7.52
N GLY A 53 -12.60 -6.75 -6.71
CA GLY A 53 -11.28 -7.16 -7.19
C GLY A 53 -10.51 -6.03 -7.88
N VAL A 54 -9.33 -6.36 -8.41
CA VAL A 54 -8.44 -5.41 -9.09
C VAL A 54 -8.32 -5.78 -10.56
N LYS A 55 -8.33 -4.76 -11.41
CA LYS A 55 -8.14 -4.89 -12.87
C LYS A 55 -6.97 -4.04 -13.33
N PHE A 56 -6.24 -4.55 -14.32
CA PHE A 56 -5.23 -3.75 -15.02
C PHE A 56 -5.71 -3.38 -16.42
N TYR A 57 -5.44 -2.14 -16.79
CA TYR A 57 -5.67 -1.60 -18.11
C TYR A 57 -4.37 -0.99 -18.63
N THR A 58 -4.08 -1.20 -19.90
CA THR A 58 -2.93 -0.62 -20.58
C THR A 58 -3.40 0.43 -21.59
N LEU A 59 -2.76 1.60 -21.57
CA LEU A 59 -3.07 2.67 -22.53
C LEU A 59 -2.63 2.25 -23.94
N ASP A 60 -3.58 2.13 -24.83
CA ASP A 60 -3.34 2.10 -26.27
C ASP A 60 -3.11 3.54 -26.76
N LYS A 61 -1.86 3.84 -27.07
CA LYS A 61 -1.46 5.19 -27.53
C LYS A 61 -2.02 5.51 -28.92
N THR A 62 -2.37 4.52 -29.72
CA THR A 62 -2.91 4.71 -31.07
C THR A 62 -4.33 5.26 -31.01
N HIS A 63 -5.14 4.70 -30.09
CA HIS A 63 -6.55 5.09 -29.95
C HIS A 63 -6.81 6.02 -28.76
N GLY A 64 -5.81 6.27 -27.93
CA GLY A 64 -5.95 7.11 -26.73
C GLY A 64 -6.87 6.50 -25.67
N SER A 65 -7.03 5.17 -25.63
CA SER A 65 -7.95 4.43 -24.77
C SER A 65 -7.23 3.43 -23.89
N PHE A 66 -7.73 3.23 -22.66
CA PHE A 66 -7.27 2.15 -21.80
C PHE A 66 -7.98 0.84 -22.13
N LEU A 67 -7.21 -0.17 -22.50
CA LEU A 67 -7.68 -1.52 -22.80
C LEU A 67 -7.50 -2.41 -21.57
N LEU A 68 -8.52 -3.19 -21.22
CA LEU A 68 -8.43 -4.20 -20.15
C LEU A 68 -7.39 -5.27 -20.55
N THR A 69 -6.33 -5.38 -19.77
CA THR A 69 -5.25 -6.35 -20.01
C THR A 69 -5.19 -7.48 -19.00
N GLN A 70 -5.75 -7.26 -17.79
CA GLN A 70 -5.89 -8.31 -16.79
C GLN A 70 -7.15 -8.04 -15.94
N GLU A 71 -8.08 -8.99 -15.92
CA GLU A 71 -9.37 -8.81 -15.25
C GLU A 71 -9.32 -9.14 -13.76
N ASN A 72 -8.60 -10.17 -13.37
CA ASN A 72 -8.50 -10.64 -11.99
C ASN A 72 -7.03 -10.62 -11.55
N VAL A 73 -6.62 -9.53 -10.91
CA VAL A 73 -5.29 -9.42 -10.31
C VAL A 73 -5.36 -9.98 -8.89
N THR A 74 -4.54 -10.99 -8.60
CA THR A 74 -4.43 -11.62 -7.28
C THR A 74 -2.98 -11.64 -6.83
N ILE A 75 -2.78 -11.53 -5.51
CA ILE A 75 -1.46 -11.57 -4.87
C ILE A 75 -1.26 -12.97 -4.27
N GLU A 76 -0.10 -13.56 -4.53
CA GLU A 76 0.31 -14.79 -3.85
C GLU A 76 0.35 -14.57 -2.33
N GLU A 77 -0.21 -15.51 -1.57
CA GLU A 77 -0.27 -15.40 -0.09
C GLU A 77 1.11 -15.38 0.55
N GLU A 78 2.05 -16.20 0.03
CA GLU A 78 3.43 -16.23 0.47
C GLU A 78 4.35 -15.46 -0.46
N THR A 79 5.48 -15.00 0.07
CA THR A 79 6.50 -14.31 -0.73
C THR A 79 7.91 -14.52 -0.18
N GLN A 80 8.90 -14.22 -1.02
CA GLN A 80 10.31 -14.08 -0.67
C GLN A 80 10.87 -12.75 -1.20
N GLU A 81 10.01 -11.77 -1.44
CA GLU A 81 10.41 -10.42 -1.86
C GLU A 81 9.95 -9.38 -0.84
N PHE A 82 10.83 -8.44 -0.53
CA PHE A 82 10.51 -7.32 0.35
C PHE A 82 11.04 -5.99 -0.21
N ALA A 83 10.35 -4.92 0.13
CA ALA A 83 10.71 -3.56 -0.25
C ALA A 83 10.72 -2.66 0.99
N ILE A 84 11.87 -2.10 1.30
CA ILE A 84 12.07 -1.15 2.38
C ILE A 84 13.30 -0.29 2.09
N ASN A 85 13.33 0.95 2.56
CA ASN A 85 14.54 1.77 2.52
C ASN A 85 15.53 1.34 3.62
N ALA A 86 16.33 0.32 3.34
CA ALA A 86 17.26 -0.30 4.29
C ALA A 86 18.29 0.70 4.88
N SER A 87 18.58 1.82 4.20
CA SER A 87 19.48 2.86 4.72
C SER A 87 18.97 3.53 6.01
N ASN A 88 17.70 3.36 6.34
CA ASN A 88 17.07 3.91 7.55
C ASN A 88 16.93 2.89 8.70
N GLN A 89 17.55 1.72 8.62
CA GLN A 89 17.41 0.63 9.60
C GLN A 89 17.61 1.10 11.05
N HIS A 90 18.58 1.96 11.31
CA HIS A 90 18.86 2.51 12.65
C HIS A 90 17.79 3.46 13.18
N LYS A 91 16.80 3.83 12.37
CA LYS A 91 15.71 4.75 12.73
C LYS A 91 14.38 4.04 12.98
N TRP A 92 14.30 2.74 12.73
CA TRP A 92 13.05 2.00 12.89
C TRP A 92 12.83 1.56 14.34
N SER A 93 11.57 1.24 14.66
CA SER A 93 11.23 0.56 15.91
C SER A 93 11.91 -0.81 16.01
N LEU A 94 12.11 -1.31 17.23
CA LEU A 94 12.74 -2.61 17.47
C LEU A 94 12.02 -3.77 16.76
N PRO A 95 10.67 -3.87 16.74
CA PRO A 95 9.98 -4.90 15.99
C PRO A 95 10.38 -4.95 14.50
N MET A 96 10.40 -3.80 13.84
CA MET A 96 10.78 -3.73 12.43
C MET A 96 12.26 -4.07 12.20
N GLN A 97 13.15 -3.64 13.11
CA GLN A 97 14.56 -3.99 13.02
C GLN A 97 14.77 -5.51 13.14
N ARG A 98 14.10 -6.18 14.09
CA ARG A 98 14.14 -7.65 14.27
C ARG A 98 13.59 -8.36 13.04
N TYR A 99 12.41 -7.96 12.56
CA TYR A 99 11.79 -8.55 11.38
C TYR A 99 12.72 -8.51 10.17
N ILE A 100 13.34 -7.37 9.88
CA ILE A 100 14.26 -7.24 8.73
C ILE A 100 15.57 -8.00 8.98
N SER A 101 16.11 -8.02 10.21
CA SER A 101 17.28 -8.83 10.53
C SER A 101 17.05 -10.30 10.23
N ASP A 102 15.93 -10.87 10.69
CA ASP A 102 15.58 -12.27 10.48
C ASP A 102 15.32 -12.62 9.00
N ILE A 103 14.81 -11.66 8.21
CA ILE A 103 14.72 -11.79 6.74
C ILE A 103 16.12 -11.90 6.10
N LEU A 104 17.07 -11.09 6.56
CA LEU A 104 18.41 -11.02 5.99
C LEU A 104 19.31 -12.20 6.38
N ASP A 105 19.00 -12.89 7.49
CA ASP A 105 19.74 -14.11 7.93
C ASP A 105 19.55 -15.29 6.95
N GLY A 106 18.57 -15.22 6.07
CA GLY A 106 18.37 -16.19 4.99
C GLY A 106 18.01 -17.60 5.49
N LYS A 107 18.44 -18.63 4.75
CA LYS A 107 18.12 -20.03 5.05
C LYS A 107 18.69 -20.53 6.39
N GLY A 108 19.76 -19.93 6.87
CA GLY A 108 20.39 -20.27 8.15
C GLY A 108 19.70 -19.64 9.35
N GLY A 109 18.86 -18.65 9.15
CA GLY A 109 18.14 -17.95 10.19
C GLY A 109 16.78 -18.57 10.51
N ILE A 110 16.07 -17.96 11.46
CA ILE A 110 14.77 -18.42 11.96
C ILE A 110 13.70 -18.51 10.87
N ARG A 111 13.80 -17.68 9.81
CA ARG A 111 12.86 -17.66 8.69
C ARG A 111 13.04 -18.85 7.73
N GLY A 112 14.18 -19.56 7.76
CA GLY A 112 14.47 -20.76 6.99
C GLY A 112 14.45 -20.60 5.46
N LYS A 113 14.33 -19.38 4.94
CA LYS A 113 14.25 -19.06 3.50
C LYS A 113 15.00 -17.77 3.15
N ASN A 114 15.50 -17.67 1.91
CA ASN A 114 16.14 -16.45 1.43
C ASN A 114 15.11 -15.46 0.92
N PHE A 115 15.31 -14.19 1.20
CA PHE A 115 14.50 -13.10 0.66
C PHE A 115 15.32 -12.22 -0.29
N ASN A 116 14.65 -11.63 -1.28
CA ASN A 116 15.21 -10.67 -2.20
C ASN A 116 14.66 -9.26 -1.92
N MET A 117 15.55 -8.30 -1.69
CA MET A 117 15.15 -6.91 -1.59
C MET A 117 14.85 -6.34 -2.99
N ARG A 118 13.67 -5.73 -3.14
CA ARG A 118 13.18 -5.10 -4.37
C ARG A 118 12.65 -3.70 -4.05
N TRP A 119 13.54 -2.76 -3.86
CA TRP A 119 13.20 -1.37 -3.53
C TRP A 119 13.31 -0.47 -4.76
N VAL A 120 12.17 0.06 -5.24
CA VAL A 120 12.08 0.98 -6.38
C VAL A 120 12.12 2.44 -5.93
N ALA A 121 11.85 2.71 -4.65
CA ALA A 121 11.69 4.04 -4.07
C ALA A 121 10.51 4.86 -4.67
N CYS A 122 9.57 4.18 -5.31
CA CYS A 122 8.35 4.73 -5.85
C CYS A 122 7.20 3.80 -5.47
N MET A 123 6.30 4.26 -4.59
CA MET A 123 5.22 3.42 -4.06
C MET A 123 4.38 2.77 -5.17
N VAL A 124 4.06 3.50 -6.23
CA VAL A 124 3.32 2.96 -7.39
C VAL A 124 4.08 1.78 -8.01
N GLY A 125 5.40 1.91 -8.21
CA GLY A 125 6.23 0.84 -8.79
C GLY A 125 6.36 -0.37 -7.87
N ASP A 126 6.55 -0.15 -6.57
CA ASP A 126 6.64 -1.24 -5.58
C ASP A 126 5.31 -1.97 -5.45
N VAL A 127 4.18 -1.26 -5.35
CA VAL A 127 2.83 -1.86 -5.27
C VAL A 127 2.48 -2.59 -6.57
N HIS A 128 2.79 -2.02 -7.74
CA HIS A 128 2.55 -2.69 -9.01
C HIS A 128 3.29 -4.03 -9.10
N ARG A 129 4.56 -4.06 -8.69
CA ARG A 129 5.34 -5.30 -8.62
C ARG A 129 4.69 -6.33 -7.68
N ILE A 130 4.21 -5.89 -6.49
CA ILE A 130 3.55 -6.75 -5.53
C ILE A 130 2.25 -7.32 -6.09
N LEU A 131 1.44 -6.52 -6.76
CA LEU A 131 0.22 -6.98 -7.44
C LEU A 131 0.51 -8.01 -8.54
N CYS A 132 1.69 -7.93 -9.19
CA CYS A 132 2.07 -8.85 -10.27
C CYS A 132 2.70 -10.17 -9.79
N ARG A 133 3.38 -10.18 -8.63
CA ARG A 133 4.23 -11.32 -8.24
C ARG A 133 4.41 -11.54 -6.74
N GLY A 134 3.59 -10.89 -5.93
CA GLY A 134 3.73 -10.93 -4.48
C GLY A 134 4.88 -10.06 -3.96
N GLY A 135 4.98 -9.99 -2.65
CA GLY A 135 5.96 -9.20 -1.93
C GLY A 135 5.36 -8.50 -0.72
N ILE A 136 6.24 -7.93 0.10
CA ILE A 136 5.85 -7.00 1.17
C ILE A 136 6.55 -5.66 0.95
N PHE A 137 5.80 -4.57 1.08
CA PHE A 137 6.32 -3.21 1.13
C PHE A 137 6.14 -2.66 2.52
N THR A 138 7.20 -2.06 3.07
CA THR A 138 7.14 -1.43 4.39
C THR A 138 7.74 -0.03 4.36
N TYR A 139 7.03 0.89 5.02
CA TYR A 139 7.52 2.24 5.30
C TYR A 139 7.24 2.55 6.77
N PRO A 140 8.10 2.08 7.70
CA PRO A 140 7.88 2.18 9.14
C PRO A 140 8.08 3.62 9.65
N ALA A 141 7.65 3.83 10.90
CA ALA A 141 7.91 5.04 11.64
C ALA A 141 9.43 5.26 11.84
N HIS A 142 9.86 6.51 11.83
CA HIS A 142 11.20 6.92 12.21
C HIS A 142 11.23 7.35 13.68
N THR A 143 12.03 6.70 14.48
CA THR A 143 12.15 6.97 15.94
C THR A 143 13.02 8.18 16.25
N ASP A 144 13.86 8.61 15.31
CA ASP A 144 14.71 9.80 15.43
C ASP A 144 14.01 11.14 15.18
N LYS A 145 12.72 11.07 14.77
CA LYS A 145 11.88 12.25 14.48
C LYS A 145 10.49 12.10 15.09
N PRO A 146 10.35 12.12 16.42
CA PRO A 146 9.08 11.86 17.09
C PRO A 146 7.98 12.86 16.71
N GLU A 147 8.34 14.10 16.35
CA GLU A 147 7.41 15.13 15.89
C GLU A 147 6.90 14.88 14.45
N LYS A 148 7.57 14.04 13.67
CA LYS A 148 7.22 13.74 12.28
C LYS A 148 7.65 12.32 11.88
N PRO A 149 7.16 11.29 12.61
CA PRO A 149 7.69 9.93 12.50
C PRO A 149 7.30 9.24 11.19
N PHE A 150 6.24 9.70 10.51
CA PHE A 150 5.68 9.06 9.32
C PHE A 150 5.91 9.89 8.08
N LYS A 151 5.96 9.22 6.92
CA LYS A 151 6.16 9.88 5.62
C LYS A 151 4.97 9.78 4.69
N LEU A 152 4.35 8.61 4.58
CA LEU A 152 3.27 8.35 3.64
C LEU A 152 1.94 8.89 4.18
N ARG A 153 1.11 9.42 3.29
CA ARG A 153 -0.17 10.05 3.64
C ARG A 153 -1.27 9.00 3.64
N LEU A 154 -2.18 9.13 4.62
CA LEU A 154 -3.27 8.19 4.81
C LEU A 154 -4.26 8.23 3.63
N LEU A 155 -4.82 9.41 3.33
CA LEU A 155 -5.97 9.56 2.44
C LEU A 155 -5.69 9.26 0.97
N TYR A 156 -4.51 9.65 0.47
CA TYR A 156 -4.23 9.62 -0.97
C TYR A 156 -2.97 8.84 -1.38
N GLU A 157 -2.37 8.12 -0.41
CA GLU A 157 -1.32 7.12 -0.67
C GLU A 157 -1.69 5.77 -0.03
N ALA A 158 -1.81 5.70 1.30
CA ALA A 158 -2.00 4.44 2.01
C ALA A 158 -3.38 3.82 1.78
N ASN A 159 -4.47 4.60 1.85
CA ASN A 159 -5.83 4.11 1.62
C ASN A 159 -6.06 3.56 0.21
N PRO A 160 -5.76 4.30 -0.89
CA PRO A 160 -5.98 3.75 -2.22
C PRO A 160 -5.11 2.53 -2.52
N MET A 161 -3.85 2.52 -2.10
CA MET A 161 -3.00 1.35 -2.24
C MET A 161 -3.48 0.19 -1.36
N GLY A 162 -3.94 0.48 -0.15
CA GLY A 162 -4.52 -0.51 0.76
C GLY A 162 -5.75 -1.20 0.17
N MET A 163 -6.67 -0.43 -0.42
CA MET A 163 -7.84 -0.99 -1.11
C MET A 163 -7.41 -1.94 -2.23
N LEU A 164 -6.46 -1.55 -3.08
CA LEU A 164 -5.96 -2.41 -4.16
C LEU A 164 -5.35 -3.71 -3.61
N ILE A 165 -4.51 -3.61 -2.59
CA ILE A 165 -3.85 -4.77 -1.98
C ILE A 165 -4.87 -5.73 -1.38
N GLU A 166 -5.85 -5.25 -0.59
CA GLU A 166 -6.88 -6.13 0.00
C GLU A 166 -7.80 -6.73 -1.06
N GLN A 167 -8.21 -5.95 -2.05
CA GLN A 167 -9.05 -6.44 -3.16
C GLN A 167 -8.31 -7.48 -4.04
N ALA A 168 -6.99 -7.53 -3.99
CA ALA A 168 -6.17 -8.54 -4.64
C ALA A 168 -5.81 -9.73 -3.71
N GLY A 169 -6.32 -9.78 -2.47
CA GLY A 169 -6.11 -10.87 -1.51
C GLY A 169 -4.93 -10.68 -0.55
N GLY A 170 -4.27 -9.53 -0.58
CA GLY A 170 -3.23 -9.18 0.38
C GLY A 170 -3.76 -8.56 1.68
N LEU A 171 -2.86 -7.98 2.49
CA LEU A 171 -3.19 -7.25 3.71
C LEU A 171 -2.49 -5.90 3.76
N VAL A 172 -3.07 -4.97 4.53
CA VAL A 172 -2.52 -3.65 4.80
C VAL A 172 -2.64 -3.29 6.28
N SER A 173 -1.58 -2.75 6.88
CA SER A 173 -1.54 -2.41 8.30
C SER A 173 -0.57 -1.26 8.59
N THR A 174 -0.77 -0.60 9.74
CA THR A 174 0.21 0.30 10.35
C THR A 174 1.30 -0.45 11.13
N GLY A 175 1.11 -1.73 11.39
CA GLY A 175 1.81 -2.55 12.36
C GLY A 175 0.93 -2.92 13.56
N TYR A 176 -0.13 -2.17 13.82
CA TYR A 176 -1.02 -2.33 14.99
C TYR A 176 -2.50 -2.38 14.61
N GLU A 177 -2.90 -1.73 13.53
CA GLU A 177 -4.28 -1.69 13.05
C GLU A 177 -4.33 -1.71 11.52
N ASN A 178 -5.49 -2.05 10.97
CA ASN A 178 -5.70 -1.98 9.53
C ASN A 178 -5.79 -0.52 9.08
N ILE A 179 -5.02 -0.14 8.07
CA ILE A 179 -4.97 1.24 7.56
C ILE A 179 -6.34 1.71 7.08
N LEU A 180 -7.13 0.84 6.45
CA LEU A 180 -8.43 1.21 5.88
C LEU A 180 -9.49 1.53 6.95
N ASP A 181 -9.28 1.10 8.20
CA ASP A 181 -10.19 1.34 9.31
C ASP A 181 -9.90 2.65 10.05
N ILE A 182 -8.76 3.29 9.79
CA ILE A 182 -8.35 4.53 10.42
C ILE A 182 -9.27 5.66 9.98
N LYS A 183 -9.90 6.34 10.97
CA LYS A 183 -10.63 7.58 10.71
C LYS A 183 -9.65 8.74 10.63
N PRO A 184 -9.53 9.43 9.49
CA PRO A 184 -8.62 10.56 9.35
C PRO A 184 -8.96 11.71 10.30
N THR A 185 -7.95 12.39 10.78
CA THR A 185 -8.08 13.59 11.63
C THR A 185 -7.64 14.87 10.94
N GLU A 186 -6.88 14.74 9.86
CA GLU A 186 -6.43 15.84 9.00
C GLU A 186 -6.20 15.36 7.56
N LEU A 187 -6.31 16.28 6.59
CA LEU A 187 -6.20 15.96 5.16
C LEU A 187 -4.84 15.35 4.78
N HIS A 188 -3.77 15.79 5.44
CA HIS A 188 -2.40 15.36 5.17
C HIS A 188 -1.85 14.40 6.24
N GLN A 189 -2.74 13.78 7.02
CA GLN A 189 -2.37 12.77 8.02
C GLN A 189 -1.45 11.73 7.42
N ARG A 190 -0.39 11.40 8.17
CA ARG A 190 0.61 10.41 7.76
C ARG A 190 0.54 9.19 8.65
N VAL A 191 0.86 8.04 8.08
CA VAL A 191 0.85 6.74 8.77
C VAL A 191 2.06 5.90 8.36
N PRO A 192 2.51 4.96 9.22
CA PRO A 192 3.39 3.90 8.78
C PRO A 192 2.59 2.95 7.89
N VAL A 193 3.28 2.28 6.96
CA VAL A 193 2.63 1.39 6.00
C VAL A 193 3.36 0.06 5.95
N ILE A 194 2.60 -1.03 6.11
CA ILE A 194 2.98 -2.41 5.85
C ILE A 194 1.89 -2.97 4.95
N LEU A 195 2.24 -3.43 3.74
CA LEU A 195 1.25 -3.98 2.81
C LEU A 195 1.87 -5.05 1.90
N GLY A 196 1.04 -5.98 1.41
CA GLY A 196 1.46 -7.00 0.46
C GLY A 196 0.87 -8.37 0.69
N SER A 197 1.67 -9.41 0.40
CA SER A 197 1.32 -10.82 0.55
C SER A 197 0.88 -11.13 1.98
N LYS A 198 -0.30 -11.72 2.11
CA LYS A 198 -1.03 -11.87 3.38
C LYS A 198 -0.20 -12.54 4.47
N GLN A 199 0.43 -13.68 4.19
CA GLN A 199 1.20 -14.42 5.18
C GLN A 199 2.44 -13.66 5.65
N GLU A 200 3.08 -12.92 4.75
CA GLU A 200 4.26 -12.15 5.10
C GLU A 200 3.91 -10.90 5.91
N VAL A 201 2.77 -10.25 5.60
CA VAL A 201 2.25 -9.15 6.43
C VAL A 201 1.90 -9.66 7.83
N LEU A 202 1.18 -10.78 7.97
CA LEU A 202 0.86 -11.38 9.27
C LEU A 202 2.13 -11.69 10.07
N THR A 203 3.12 -12.29 9.44
CA THR A 203 4.41 -12.55 10.10
C THR A 203 5.08 -11.25 10.58
N CYS A 204 5.07 -10.20 9.77
CA CYS A 204 5.60 -8.89 10.18
C CYS A 204 4.84 -8.31 11.39
N LEU A 205 3.50 -8.50 11.45
CA LEU A 205 2.67 -8.06 12.58
C LEU A 205 2.97 -8.84 13.86
N ASP A 206 3.32 -10.13 13.80
CA ASP A 206 3.72 -10.92 14.97
C ASP A 206 4.93 -10.32 15.68
N TYR A 207 5.90 -9.74 14.94
CA TYR A 207 7.02 -9.00 15.53
C TYR A 207 6.61 -7.72 16.25
N HIS A 208 5.49 -7.11 15.85
CA HIS A 208 4.97 -5.90 16.49
C HIS A 208 4.17 -6.20 17.76
N ASN A 209 3.69 -7.45 17.91
CA ASN A 209 2.89 -7.92 19.04
C ASN A 209 3.69 -8.71 20.07
N SER A 210 4.99 -8.94 19.83
CA SER A 210 5.89 -9.75 20.68
C SER A 210 6.76 -8.93 21.65
#